data_9f02568b07b49c28f69f8dd088759fc2
#
_entry.id   9f02568b07b49c28f69f8dd088759fc2
#
_cell.length_a   1.000
_cell.length_b   1.000
_cell.length_c   1.000
_cell.angle_alpha   90.00
_cell.angle_beta   90.00
_cell.angle_gamma   90.00
#
_symmetry.space_group_name_H-M   'P 1'
#
loop_
_entity.id
_entity.type
_entity.pdbx_description
1 polymer ?
#
loop_
_entity_poly.entity_id
_entity_poly.type
_entity_poly.pdbx_seq_one_letter_code
_entity_poly.pdbx_strand_id
1 'polypeptide(L)'
;MDNTNLESFEFCMKLRPHVVILGAGASCAAIPNGDKYGRKISAMSGFIDKLGLTSLLSKVDIHTKSDNLEDIYMELDERSGQDSECACVKEKLEDVIRDYMSQFYLPDEPTIYDFLVMSLTSKDLIATFNWDPFLVQAIGRAQKYTNNIPQVCFLHGNVAVGFCEKDNIMGNIGMICRCGNALRPMKLLFPVKNKDYNSDVAISKSWKTLNNALEAAYMVRFLYKGIIINYNKNRANLH
;
A
#
# COMPACT_ATOMS: atom_id res chain seq x y z
N MET A 1 -10.21 -24.77 36.13
CA MET A 1 -9.06 -24.03 35.59
C MET A 1 -8.77 -22.91 36.57
N ASP A 2 -7.55 -22.85 37.06
CA ASP A 2 -7.14 -21.88 38.08
C ASP A 2 -7.18 -20.48 37.49
N ASN A 3 -7.83 -19.50 38.16
CA ASN A 3 -7.93 -18.11 37.71
C ASN A 3 -6.55 -17.50 37.41
N THR A 4 -5.53 -17.89 38.18
CA THR A 4 -4.14 -17.46 37.97
C THR A 4 -3.56 -17.85 36.60
N ASN A 5 -3.93 -18.99 36.04
CA ASN A 5 -3.51 -19.43 34.70
C ASN A 5 -4.22 -18.63 33.59
N LEU A 6 -5.47 -18.23 33.82
CA LEU A 6 -6.23 -17.45 32.85
C LEU A 6 -5.68 -16.02 32.78
N GLU A 7 -5.44 -15.37 33.93
CA GLU A 7 -4.84 -14.04 34.00
C GLU A 7 -3.42 -13.99 33.39
N SER A 8 -2.62 -15.02 33.65
CA SER A 8 -1.29 -15.16 33.04
C SER A 8 -1.36 -15.32 31.52
N PHE A 9 -2.31 -16.12 31.03
CA PHE A 9 -2.54 -16.30 29.60
C PHE A 9 -3.03 -15.00 28.92
N GLU A 10 -4.00 -14.34 29.50
CA GLU A 10 -4.50 -13.04 29.00
C GLU A 10 -3.41 -11.98 29.00
N PHE A 11 -2.56 -11.91 30.01
CA PHE A 11 -1.42 -11.00 30.05
C PHE A 11 -0.43 -11.29 28.93
N CYS A 12 -0.07 -12.57 28.72
CA CYS A 12 0.80 -12.98 27.63
C CYS A 12 0.20 -12.66 26.25
N MET A 13 -1.10 -12.83 26.07
CA MET A 13 -1.79 -12.50 24.82
C MET A 13 -1.82 -10.99 24.54
N LYS A 14 -2.02 -10.16 25.58
CA LYS A 14 -1.95 -8.70 25.45
C LYS A 14 -0.58 -8.19 25.02
N LEU A 15 0.49 -8.88 25.37
CA LEU A 15 1.87 -8.52 24.99
C LEU A 15 2.26 -8.99 23.60
N ARG A 16 1.57 -9.98 23.03
CA ARG A 16 1.89 -10.48 21.67
C ARG A 16 1.53 -9.46 20.62
N PRO A 17 2.41 -9.22 19.62
CA PRO A 17 2.06 -8.41 18.48
C PRO A 17 1.04 -9.12 17.59
N HIS A 18 0.12 -8.35 17.02
CA HIS A 18 -0.80 -8.83 16.00
C HIS A 18 -0.29 -8.43 14.62
N VAL A 19 -0.51 -9.31 13.65
CA VAL A 19 -0.29 -9.01 12.24
C VAL A 19 -1.63 -9.10 11.53
N VAL A 20 -2.07 -7.98 10.96
CA VAL A 20 -3.31 -7.89 10.20
C VAL A 20 -2.96 -7.75 8.72
N ILE A 21 -3.49 -8.64 7.89
CA ILE A 21 -3.27 -8.62 6.43
C ILE A 21 -4.55 -8.12 5.76
N LEU A 22 -4.42 -7.08 4.94
CA LEU A 22 -5.54 -6.45 4.23
C LEU A 22 -5.40 -6.63 2.72
N GLY A 23 -6.50 -7.03 2.09
CA GLY A 23 -6.66 -7.09 0.64
C GLY A 23 -7.80 -6.18 0.17
N ALA A 24 -8.11 -6.21 -1.13
CA ALA A 24 -9.09 -5.33 -1.78
C ALA A 24 -10.48 -5.33 -1.12
N GLY A 25 -10.90 -6.47 -0.56
CA GLY A 25 -12.17 -6.58 0.17
C GLY A 25 -12.26 -5.64 1.38
N ALA A 26 -11.14 -5.34 2.04
CA ALA A 26 -11.11 -4.41 3.16
C ALA A 26 -11.44 -2.97 2.71
N SER A 27 -10.93 -2.55 1.55
CA SER A 27 -11.24 -1.24 0.96
C SER A 27 -12.71 -1.13 0.56
N CYS A 28 -13.27 -2.17 -0.05
CA CYS A 28 -14.71 -2.22 -0.37
C CYS A 28 -15.57 -2.14 0.91
N ALA A 29 -15.18 -2.84 1.97
CA ALA A 29 -15.90 -2.84 3.23
C ALA A 29 -15.77 -1.51 4.00
N ALA A 30 -14.68 -0.75 3.77
CA ALA A 30 -14.50 0.57 4.38
C ALA A 30 -15.46 1.63 3.81
N ILE A 31 -15.89 1.45 2.57
CA ILE A 31 -16.79 2.40 1.88
C ILE A 31 -17.99 1.68 1.22
N PRO A 32 -18.82 0.95 1.99
CA PRO A 32 -19.91 0.13 1.43
C PRO A 32 -20.92 0.95 0.63
N ASN A 33 -21.12 2.20 0.99
CA ASN A 33 -22.03 3.15 0.33
C ASN A 33 -21.31 4.10 -0.64
N GLY A 34 -20.00 3.90 -0.84
CA GLY A 34 -19.13 4.79 -1.61
C GLY A 34 -18.21 5.62 -0.69
N ASP A 35 -17.24 6.26 -1.31
CA ASP A 35 -16.32 7.17 -0.64
C ASP A 35 -17.01 8.50 -0.26
N LYS A 36 -16.28 9.47 0.28
CA LYS A 36 -16.80 10.81 0.64
C LYS A 36 -17.63 11.48 -0.47
N TYR A 37 -17.38 11.13 -1.73
CA TYR A 37 -18.06 11.67 -2.90
C TYR A 37 -19.03 10.67 -3.55
N GLY A 38 -19.36 9.57 -2.88
CA GLY A 38 -20.25 8.52 -3.36
C GLY A 38 -19.64 7.58 -4.40
N ARG A 39 -18.31 7.65 -4.64
CA ARG A 39 -17.64 6.80 -5.62
C ARG A 39 -17.38 5.42 -5.03
N LYS A 40 -17.66 4.38 -5.79
CA LYS A 40 -17.39 2.99 -5.41
C LYS A 40 -16.04 2.55 -5.95
N ILE A 41 -15.17 2.05 -5.07
CA ILE A 41 -13.94 1.40 -5.50
C ILE A 41 -14.28 0.06 -6.16
N SER A 42 -13.59 -0.28 -7.24
CA SER A 42 -13.69 -1.60 -7.86
C SER A 42 -12.59 -2.51 -7.37
N ALA A 43 -12.92 -3.78 -7.19
CA ALA A 43 -11.93 -4.84 -7.31
C ALA A 43 -11.41 -4.89 -8.75
N MET A 44 -10.31 -5.64 -9.00
CA MET A 44 -9.62 -5.68 -10.31
C MET A 44 -10.52 -6.15 -11.47
N SER A 45 -11.58 -6.86 -11.19
CA SER A 45 -12.61 -7.28 -12.16
C SER A 45 -13.31 -6.06 -12.78
N GLY A 46 -13.37 -6.02 -14.12
CA GLY A 46 -13.99 -4.93 -14.87
C GLY A 46 -13.22 -3.59 -14.84
N PHE A 47 -11.95 -3.62 -14.45
CA PHE A 47 -11.11 -2.41 -14.36
C PHE A 47 -10.87 -1.77 -15.72
N ILE A 48 -10.72 -2.59 -16.79
CA ILE A 48 -10.48 -2.12 -18.16
C ILE A 48 -11.61 -1.22 -18.63
N ASP A 49 -12.84 -1.68 -18.50
CA ASP A 49 -14.02 -0.91 -18.92
C ASP A 49 -14.22 0.32 -18.03
N LYS A 50 -14.09 0.15 -16.73
CA LYS A 50 -14.30 1.22 -15.76
C LYS A 50 -13.34 2.38 -15.93
N LEU A 51 -12.09 2.10 -16.28
CA LEU A 51 -11.07 3.11 -16.51
C LEU A 51 -10.97 3.56 -17.97
N GLY A 52 -11.80 3.00 -18.87
CA GLY A 52 -11.78 3.33 -20.30
C GLY A 52 -10.47 2.95 -20.98
N LEU A 53 -9.82 1.87 -20.52
CA LEU A 53 -8.49 1.47 -20.97
C LEU A 53 -8.48 0.86 -22.37
N THR A 54 -9.62 0.50 -22.95
CA THR A 54 -9.74 -0.11 -24.27
C THR A 54 -8.99 0.69 -25.35
N SER A 55 -9.12 2.02 -25.36
CA SER A 55 -8.44 2.89 -26.35
C SER A 55 -6.92 2.97 -26.12
N LEU A 56 -6.45 2.79 -24.90
CA LEU A 56 -5.03 2.71 -24.57
C LEU A 56 -4.45 1.37 -25.01
N LEU A 57 -5.13 0.28 -24.68
CA LEU A 57 -4.70 -1.09 -24.99
C LEU A 57 -4.74 -1.39 -26.48
N SER A 58 -5.63 -0.77 -27.26
CA SER A 58 -5.71 -0.95 -28.72
C SER A 58 -4.49 -0.39 -29.49
N LYS A 59 -3.58 0.30 -28.82
CA LYS A 59 -2.32 0.79 -29.45
C LYS A 59 -1.28 -0.30 -29.63
N VAL A 60 -1.45 -1.42 -28.96
CA VAL A 60 -0.57 -2.59 -29.06
C VAL A 60 -1.41 -3.83 -29.32
N ASP A 61 -0.83 -4.79 -30.02
CA ASP A 61 -1.50 -6.08 -30.28
C ASP A 61 -1.38 -6.95 -29.01
N ILE A 62 -2.45 -7.00 -28.21
CA ILE A 62 -2.55 -7.84 -27.02
C ILE A 62 -2.92 -9.26 -27.44
N HIS A 63 -2.07 -10.24 -27.13
CA HIS A 63 -2.23 -11.63 -27.51
C HIS A 63 -3.09 -12.42 -26.54
N THR A 64 -3.11 -12.02 -25.24
CA THR A 64 -3.95 -12.69 -24.25
C THR A 64 -5.43 -12.49 -24.60
N LYS A 65 -6.22 -13.56 -24.45
CA LYS A 65 -7.66 -13.52 -24.62
C LYS A 65 -8.41 -13.18 -23.33
N SER A 66 -7.65 -12.96 -22.26
CA SER A 66 -8.21 -12.59 -20.96
C SER A 66 -8.60 -11.12 -20.95
N ASP A 67 -9.72 -10.80 -20.35
CA ASP A 67 -10.16 -9.45 -19.99
C ASP A 67 -9.69 -9.03 -18.60
N ASN A 68 -8.92 -9.88 -17.94
CA ASN A 68 -8.32 -9.59 -16.65
C ASN A 68 -7.11 -8.66 -16.81
N LEU A 69 -7.15 -7.52 -16.12
CA LEU A 69 -6.05 -6.55 -16.12
C LEU A 69 -4.70 -7.16 -15.73
N GLU A 70 -4.68 -8.13 -14.82
CA GLU A 70 -3.44 -8.77 -14.38
C GLU A 70 -2.75 -9.54 -15.51
N ASP A 71 -3.51 -10.26 -16.33
CA ASP A 71 -2.98 -11.02 -17.46
C ASP A 71 -2.47 -10.08 -18.57
N ILE A 72 -3.22 -9.01 -18.85
CA ILE A 72 -2.83 -7.99 -19.83
C ILE A 72 -1.57 -7.25 -19.36
N TYR A 73 -1.52 -6.86 -18.09
CA TYR A 73 -0.33 -6.20 -17.53
C TYR A 73 0.90 -7.10 -17.60
N MET A 74 0.76 -8.40 -17.29
CA MET A 74 1.87 -9.35 -17.41
C MET A 74 2.42 -9.43 -18.82
N GLU A 75 1.55 -9.49 -19.84
CA GLU A 75 1.99 -9.51 -21.23
C GLU A 75 2.74 -8.22 -21.60
N LEU A 76 2.20 -7.06 -21.21
CA LEU A 76 2.85 -5.78 -21.44
C LEU A 76 4.22 -5.69 -20.75
N ASP A 77 4.32 -6.19 -19.51
CA ASP A 77 5.57 -6.20 -18.75
C ASP A 77 6.63 -7.10 -19.39
N GLU A 78 6.26 -8.32 -19.79
CA GLU A 78 7.16 -9.27 -20.46
C GLU A 78 7.69 -8.70 -21.79
N ARG A 79 6.88 -7.97 -22.54
CA ARG A 79 7.23 -7.39 -23.85
C ARG A 79 7.93 -6.04 -23.74
N SER A 80 7.76 -5.30 -22.67
CA SER A 80 8.25 -3.92 -22.50
C SER A 80 9.77 -3.77 -22.64
N GLY A 81 10.53 -4.84 -22.41
CA GLY A 81 11.97 -4.84 -22.57
C GLY A 81 12.45 -4.84 -24.03
N GLN A 82 11.60 -5.24 -24.99
CA GLN A 82 11.92 -5.38 -26.41
C GLN A 82 11.03 -4.52 -27.31
N ASP A 83 9.88 -4.08 -26.81
CA ASP A 83 8.86 -3.34 -27.54
C ASP A 83 8.58 -2.01 -26.83
N SER A 84 9.01 -0.91 -27.45
CA SER A 84 8.86 0.44 -26.89
C SER A 84 7.41 0.90 -26.83
N GLU A 85 6.52 0.39 -27.70
CA GLU A 85 5.10 0.71 -27.66
C GLU A 85 4.44 0.01 -26.48
N CYS A 86 4.76 -1.25 -26.22
CA CYS A 86 4.34 -1.96 -25.02
C CYS A 86 4.83 -1.26 -23.75
N ALA A 87 6.09 -0.80 -23.71
CA ALA A 87 6.62 -0.05 -22.57
C ALA A 87 5.83 1.25 -22.33
N CYS A 88 5.56 2.02 -23.39
CA CYS A 88 4.80 3.26 -23.28
C CYS A 88 3.34 3.02 -22.84
N VAL A 89 2.68 1.97 -23.35
CA VAL A 89 1.33 1.61 -22.95
C VAL A 89 1.29 1.16 -21.50
N LYS A 90 2.28 0.36 -21.05
CA LYS A 90 2.42 -0.07 -19.66
C LYS A 90 2.55 1.12 -18.71
N GLU A 91 3.45 2.07 -18.97
CA GLU A 91 3.63 3.26 -18.14
C GLU A 91 2.34 4.08 -18.03
N LYS A 92 1.66 4.31 -19.16
CA LYS A 92 0.37 5.01 -19.14
C LYS A 92 -0.72 4.28 -18.37
N LEU A 93 -0.73 2.95 -18.45
CA LEU A 93 -1.64 2.12 -17.69
C LEU A 93 -1.40 2.27 -16.17
N GLU A 94 -0.13 2.25 -15.76
CA GLU A 94 0.28 2.47 -14.37
C GLU A 94 -0.17 3.85 -13.87
N ASP A 95 0.01 4.90 -14.69
CA ASP A 95 -0.41 6.26 -14.36
C ASP A 95 -1.93 6.39 -14.22
N VAL A 96 -2.71 5.83 -15.16
CA VAL A 96 -4.18 5.84 -15.09
C VAL A 96 -4.68 5.14 -13.82
N ILE A 97 -4.09 4.01 -13.46
CA ILE A 97 -4.47 3.29 -12.23
C ILE A 97 -4.09 4.10 -10.99
N ARG A 98 -2.91 4.69 -10.96
CA ARG A 98 -2.47 5.56 -9.87
C ARG A 98 -3.43 6.74 -9.70
N ASP A 99 -3.76 7.43 -10.77
CA ASP A 99 -4.67 8.58 -10.76
C ASP A 99 -6.05 8.18 -10.28
N TYR A 100 -6.58 7.05 -10.76
CA TYR A 100 -7.85 6.52 -10.31
C TYR A 100 -7.85 6.23 -8.80
N MET A 101 -6.83 5.52 -8.30
CA MET A 101 -6.75 5.16 -6.89
C MET A 101 -6.53 6.38 -5.98
N SER A 102 -5.81 7.39 -6.45
CA SER A 102 -5.52 8.60 -5.67
C SER A 102 -6.73 9.49 -5.41
N GLN A 103 -7.81 9.31 -6.18
CA GLN A 103 -9.02 10.14 -6.06
C GLN A 103 -9.92 9.77 -4.88
N PHE A 104 -9.71 8.63 -4.24
CA PHE A 104 -10.59 8.13 -3.20
C PHE A 104 -10.35 8.77 -1.84
N TYR A 105 -11.44 9.05 -1.12
CA TYR A 105 -11.41 9.61 0.22
C TYR A 105 -12.37 8.84 1.14
N LEU A 106 -11.91 8.52 2.36
CA LEU A 106 -12.81 7.97 3.36
C LEU A 106 -13.98 8.91 3.64
N PRO A 107 -15.19 8.40 3.88
CA PRO A 107 -16.31 9.17 4.40
C PRO A 107 -15.91 9.96 5.65
N ASP A 108 -16.65 11.00 6.00
CA ASP A 108 -16.37 11.79 7.21
C ASP A 108 -16.67 10.97 8.49
N GLU A 109 -17.60 10.04 8.42
CA GLU A 109 -17.91 9.09 9.50
C GLU A 109 -16.78 8.06 9.69
N PRO A 110 -16.61 7.54 10.91
CA PRO A 110 -15.65 6.46 11.16
C PRO A 110 -15.92 5.22 10.33
N THR A 111 -14.88 4.65 9.78
CA THR A 111 -14.90 3.43 8.96
C THR A 111 -14.26 2.25 9.69
N ILE A 112 -14.35 1.06 9.12
CA ILE A 112 -13.65 -0.12 9.65
C ILE A 112 -12.14 0.08 9.74
N TYR A 113 -11.53 0.91 8.87
CA TYR A 113 -10.11 1.25 8.97
C TYR A 113 -9.81 2.13 10.18
N ASP A 114 -10.68 3.10 10.50
CA ASP A 114 -10.53 3.92 11.71
C ASP A 114 -10.60 3.06 12.97
N PHE A 115 -11.59 2.15 13.05
CA PHE A 115 -11.70 1.21 14.18
C PHE A 115 -10.50 0.26 14.25
N LEU A 116 -10.03 -0.28 13.14
CA LEU A 116 -8.86 -1.15 13.10
C LEU A 116 -7.62 -0.44 13.63
N VAL A 117 -7.32 0.75 13.12
CA VAL A 117 -6.14 1.53 13.53
C VAL A 117 -6.21 1.89 15.02
N MET A 118 -7.40 2.26 15.53
CA MET A 118 -7.59 2.62 16.94
C MET A 118 -7.57 1.42 17.88
N SER A 119 -7.85 0.21 17.39
CA SER A 119 -7.81 -1.03 18.20
C SER A 119 -6.41 -1.64 18.33
N LEU A 120 -5.46 -1.22 17.51
CA LEU A 120 -4.09 -1.69 17.48
C LEU A 120 -3.12 -0.68 18.09
N THR A 121 -1.90 -1.13 18.39
CA THR A 121 -0.87 -0.32 19.05
C THR A 121 0.45 -0.39 18.30
N SER A 122 1.45 0.34 18.75
CA SER A 122 2.79 0.36 18.13
C SER A 122 3.53 -0.98 18.13
N LYS A 123 3.07 -1.99 18.90
CA LYS A 123 3.58 -3.37 18.83
C LYS A 123 3.03 -4.16 17.65
N ASP A 124 1.92 -3.71 17.06
CA ASP A 124 1.15 -4.44 16.05
C ASP A 124 1.52 -3.96 14.64
N LEU A 125 1.27 -4.80 13.62
CA LEU A 125 1.57 -4.53 12.22
C LEU A 125 0.31 -4.72 11.37
N ILE A 126 0.03 -3.73 10.53
CA ILE A 126 -0.92 -3.86 9.41
C ILE A 126 -0.13 -4.01 8.12
N ALA A 127 -0.29 -5.13 7.43
CA ALA A 127 0.27 -5.38 6.10
C ALA A 127 -0.84 -5.30 5.06
N THR A 128 -0.72 -4.43 4.07
CA THR A 128 -1.76 -4.25 3.05
C THR A 128 -1.21 -4.41 1.64
N PHE A 129 -2.00 -5.08 0.78
CA PHE A 129 -1.77 -5.14 -0.65
C PHE A 129 -2.45 -4.00 -1.41
N ASN A 130 -3.26 -3.18 -0.72
CA ASN A 130 -4.11 -2.19 -1.34
C ASN A 130 -3.33 -0.92 -1.71
N TRP A 131 -3.57 -0.44 -2.92
CA TRP A 131 -2.97 0.80 -3.44
C TRP A 131 -3.68 2.07 -2.99
N ASP A 132 -4.96 1.96 -2.61
CA ASP A 132 -5.81 3.08 -2.25
C ASP A 132 -5.33 3.81 -0.98
N PRO A 133 -5.73 5.08 -0.78
CA PRO A 133 -5.23 5.92 0.30
C PRO A 133 -5.93 5.69 1.66
N PHE A 134 -6.91 4.80 1.76
CA PHE A 134 -7.81 4.73 2.92
C PHE A 134 -7.09 4.46 4.23
N LEU A 135 -6.17 3.48 4.25
CA LEU A 135 -5.43 3.18 5.47
C LEU A 135 -4.56 4.37 5.92
N VAL A 136 -3.93 5.09 4.96
CA VAL A 136 -3.15 6.29 5.27
C VAL A 136 -4.03 7.39 5.84
N GLN A 137 -5.23 7.58 5.29
CA GLN A 137 -6.20 8.56 5.78
C GLN A 137 -6.72 8.21 7.18
N ALA A 138 -7.02 6.92 7.44
CA ALA A 138 -7.44 6.46 8.77
C ALA A 138 -6.34 6.67 9.82
N ILE A 139 -5.08 6.38 9.47
CA ILE A 139 -3.93 6.67 10.34
C ILE A 139 -3.83 8.17 10.63
N GLY A 140 -3.95 9.02 9.62
CA GLY A 140 -3.93 10.48 9.80
C GLY A 140 -5.06 10.99 10.71
N ARG A 141 -6.23 10.33 10.70
CA ARG A 141 -7.32 10.63 11.64
C ARG A 141 -6.98 10.17 13.05
N ALA A 142 -6.48 8.94 13.22
CA ALA A 142 -6.11 8.39 14.52
C ALA A 142 -5.00 9.18 15.20
N GLN A 143 -4.03 9.71 14.44
CA GLN A 143 -2.92 10.53 14.96
C GLN A 143 -3.36 11.83 15.64
N LYS A 144 -4.59 12.29 15.40
CA LYS A 144 -5.15 13.46 16.12
C LYS A 144 -5.43 13.14 17.59
N TYR A 145 -5.60 11.86 17.92
CA TYR A 145 -6.01 11.39 19.23
C TYR A 145 -4.93 10.60 19.98
N THR A 146 -4.05 9.92 19.26
CA THR A 146 -3.01 9.06 19.86
C THR A 146 -1.76 9.00 19.00
N ASN A 147 -0.60 8.82 19.65
CA ASN A 147 0.67 8.49 18.99
C ASN A 147 0.95 6.98 19.02
N ASN A 148 0.14 6.20 19.75
CA ASN A 148 0.31 4.76 19.86
C ASN A 148 -0.50 4.05 18.76
N ILE A 149 0.00 4.14 17.54
CA ILE A 149 -0.61 3.55 16.33
C ILE A 149 0.24 2.39 15.82
N PRO A 150 -0.37 1.40 15.12
CA PRO A 150 0.33 0.25 14.57
C PRO A 150 1.38 0.65 13.53
N GLN A 151 2.35 -0.22 13.33
CA GLN A 151 3.23 -0.17 12.17
C GLN A 151 2.43 -0.55 10.92
N VAL A 152 2.81 0.01 9.75
CA VAL A 152 2.13 -0.30 8.49
C VAL A 152 3.14 -0.68 7.43
N CYS A 153 2.82 -1.75 6.71
CA CYS A 153 3.56 -2.25 5.57
C CYS A 153 2.68 -2.23 4.32
N PHE A 154 3.05 -1.44 3.33
CA PHE A 154 2.40 -1.41 2.02
C PHE A 154 3.12 -2.37 1.08
N LEU A 155 2.61 -3.60 0.98
CA LEU A 155 3.25 -4.70 0.26
C LEU A 155 3.38 -4.44 -1.25
N HIS A 156 2.42 -3.73 -1.83
CA HIS A 156 2.40 -3.37 -3.25
C HIS A 156 2.54 -1.84 -3.48
N GLY A 157 3.04 -1.11 -2.47
CA GLY A 157 3.03 0.34 -2.51
C GLY A 157 1.67 0.94 -2.16
N ASN A 158 1.58 2.27 -2.21
CA ASN A 158 0.36 3.00 -1.91
C ASN A 158 0.38 4.37 -2.60
N VAL A 159 -0.75 4.81 -3.15
CA VAL A 159 -0.83 6.08 -3.89
C VAL A 159 -0.66 7.33 -3.02
N ALA A 160 -0.93 7.23 -1.72
CA ALA A 160 -0.79 8.34 -0.78
C ALA A 160 0.62 8.46 -0.18
N VAL A 161 1.51 7.52 -0.50
CA VAL A 161 2.86 7.47 0.05
C VAL A 161 3.87 8.01 -0.93
N GLY A 162 4.73 8.90 -0.43
CA GLY A 162 5.86 9.44 -1.15
C GLY A 162 7.19 9.08 -0.49
N PHE A 163 8.26 9.20 -1.25
CA PHE A 163 9.62 8.87 -0.84
C PHE A 163 10.62 9.94 -1.27
N CYS A 164 11.64 10.17 -0.44
CA CYS A 164 12.82 10.97 -0.77
C CYS A 164 14.07 10.10 -0.63
N GLU A 165 14.73 9.81 -1.74
CA GLU A 165 15.98 9.02 -1.76
C GLU A 165 17.11 9.71 -0.98
N LYS A 166 17.23 11.04 -1.13
CA LYS A 166 18.34 11.80 -0.54
C LYS A 166 18.31 11.74 1.00
N ASP A 167 17.12 11.90 1.57
CA ASP A 167 16.95 11.87 3.03
C ASP A 167 16.58 10.48 3.54
N ASN A 168 16.35 9.51 2.65
CA ASN A 168 15.88 8.17 2.96
C ASN A 168 14.63 8.16 3.86
N ILE A 169 13.68 9.05 3.56
CA ILE A 169 12.45 9.18 4.34
C ILE A 169 11.22 8.87 3.47
N MET A 170 10.21 8.34 4.12
CA MET A 170 8.88 8.13 3.56
C MET A 170 7.83 8.89 4.38
N GLY A 171 6.76 9.30 3.73
CA GLY A 171 5.65 10.01 4.35
C GLY A 171 4.51 10.21 3.38
N ASN A 172 3.59 11.10 3.69
CA ASN A 172 2.51 11.44 2.77
C ASN A 172 3.09 12.08 1.50
N ILE A 173 2.54 11.71 0.35
CA ILE A 173 2.93 12.29 -0.94
C ILE A 173 2.83 13.82 -0.88
N GLY A 174 3.80 14.51 -1.47
CA GLY A 174 3.83 15.98 -1.51
C GLY A 174 4.36 16.67 -0.24
N MET A 175 4.60 15.94 0.85
CA MET A 175 5.31 16.50 2.01
C MET A 175 6.72 16.93 1.62
N ILE A 176 7.19 18.02 2.21
CA ILE A 176 8.55 18.52 1.97
C ILE A 176 9.51 17.79 2.91
N CYS A 177 10.56 17.20 2.35
CA CYS A 177 11.63 16.55 3.10
C CYS A 177 12.66 17.59 3.61
N ARG A 178 13.61 17.15 4.45
CA ARG A 178 14.68 18.01 4.98
C ARG A 178 15.57 18.62 3.89
N CYS A 179 15.71 17.92 2.75
CA CYS A 179 16.46 18.44 1.61
C CYS A 179 15.69 19.50 0.78
N GLY A 180 14.48 19.91 1.22
CA GLY A 180 13.64 20.91 0.58
C GLY A 180 12.83 20.42 -0.62
N ASN A 181 12.86 19.11 -0.95
CA ASN A 181 12.12 18.54 -2.05
C ASN A 181 10.79 17.92 -1.57
N ALA A 182 9.76 17.97 -2.41
CA ALA A 182 8.55 17.19 -2.17
C ALA A 182 8.83 15.69 -2.28
N LEU A 183 8.20 14.89 -1.41
CA LEU A 183 8.25 13.43 -1.49
C LEU A 183 7.62 12.99 -2.82
N ARG A 184 8.41 12.23 -3.60
CA ARG A 184 7.96 11.72 -4.90
C ARG A 184 7.02 10.54 -4.72
N PRO A 185 6.08 10.32 -5.65
CA PRO A 185 5.23 9.14 -5.63
C PRO A 185 6.05 7.86 -5.54
N MET A 186 5.61 6.95 -4.69
CA MET A 186 6.16 5.62 -4.61
C MET A 186 5.69 4.78 -5.80
N LYS A 187 6.57 3.93 -6.33
CA LYS A 187 6.16 2.99 -7.37
C LYS A 187 5.17 1.97 -6.83
N LEU A 188 4.11 1.73 -7.57
CA LEU A 188 3.18 0.64 -7.29
C LEU A 188 3.75 -0.67 -7.86
N LEU A 189 3.60 -1.77 -7.11
CA LEU A 189 3.94 -3.10 -7.58
C LEU A 189 2.70 -3.74 -8.18
N PHE A 190 2.72 -3.93 -9.49
CA PHE A 190 1.69 -4.61 -10.22
C PHE A 190 1.88 -6.13 -10.16
N PRO A 191 0.81 -6.92 -10.36
CA PRO A 191 0.88 -8.37 -10.34
C PRO A 191 1.62 -8.89 -11.58
N VAL A 192 2.85 -9.38 -11.37
CA VAL A 192 3.67 -10.04 -12.40
C VAL A 192 4.19 -11.37 -11.85
N LYS A 193 4.36 -12.37 -12.71
CA LYS A 193 4.83 -13.70 -12.32
C LYS A 193 6.23 -13.66 -11.72
N ASN A 194 7.12 -12.91 -12.36
CA ASN A 194 8.53 -12.77 -11.98
C ASN A 194 8.76 -11.35 -11.47
N LYS A 195 8.51 -11.11 -10.20
CA LYS A 195 8.80 -9.79 -9.60
C LYS A 195 10.31 -9.63 -9.41
N ASP A 196 10.94 -8.83 -10.27
CA ASP A 196 12.32 -8.39 -10.03
C ASP A 196 12.33 -7.25 -9.00
N TYR A 197 12.56 -7.63 -7.78
CA TYR A 197 12.64 -6.69 -6.67
C TYR A 197 14.03 -6.01 -6.57
N ASN A 198 14.97 -6.36 -7.42
CA ASN A 198 16.32 -5.79 -7.40
C ASN A 198 16.46 -4.62 -8.37
N SER A 199 15.63 -4.56 -9.41
CA SER A 199 15.66 -3.52 -10.44
C SER A 199 15.12 -2.16 -9.97
N ASP A 200 14.30 -2.12 -8.93
CA ASP A 200 13.69 -0.89 -8.42
C ASP A 200 14.48 -0.31 -7.26
N VAL A 201 15.32 0.68 -7.55
CA VAL A 201 16.29 1.26 -6.61
C VAL A 201 15.64 1.86 -5.37
N ALA A 202 14.47 2.48 -5.50
CA ALA A 202 13.78 3.11 -4.37
C ALA A 202 13.20 2.06 -3.41
N ILE A 203 12.57 1.02 -3.96
CA ILE A 203 12.01 -0.09 -3.17
C ILE A 203 13.13 -0.93 -2.56
N SER A 204 14.23 -1.21 -3.32
CA SER A 204 15.30 -2.09 -2.84
C SER A 204 16.14 -1.46 -1.71
N LYS A 205 16.38 -0.13 -1.74
CA LYS A 205 17.13 0.55 -0.67
C LYS A 205 16.33 0.62 0.63
N SER A 206 15.08 1.04 0.54
CA SER A 206 14.16 1.04 1.70
C SER A 206 13.97 -0.38 2.23
N TRP A 207 13.94 -1.36 1.35
CA TRP A 207 13.83 -2.77 1.66
C TRP A 207 15.05 -3.34 2.39
N LYS A 208 16.28 -3.01 2.00
CA LYS A 208 17.49 -3.49 2.70
C LYS A 208 17.55 -2.99 4.14
N THR A 209 17.25 -1.72 4.35
CA THR A 209 17.21 -1.13 5.71
C THR A 209 16.10 -1.78 6.54
N LEU A 210 14.99 -2.11 5.91
CA LEU A 210 13.85 -2.75 6.51
C LEU A 210 14.09 -4.23 6.82
N ASN A 211 14.68 -5.00 5.89
CA ASN A 211 15.06 -6.40 6.14
C ASN A 211 15.93 -6.53 7.39
N ASN A 212 16.92 -5.64 7.57
CA ASN A 212 17.76 -5.66 8.75
C ASN A 212 16.95 -5.43 10.04
N ALA A 213 15.97 -4.53 10.01
CA ALA A 213 15.08 -4.28 11.15
C ALA A 213 14.08 -5.42 11.39
N LEU A 214 13.67 -6.12 10.34
CA LEU A 214 12.66 -7.17 10.36
C LEU A 214 13.27 -8.57 10.61
N GLU A 215 14.50 -8.82 10.18
CA GLU A 215 15.27 -10.00 10.58
C GLU A 215 15.52 -10.01 12.09
N ALA A 216 15.75 -8.82 12.68
CA ALA A 216 15.83 -8.66 14.13
C ALA A 216 14.50 -8.92 14.84
N ALA A 217 13.37 -8.76 14.17
CA ALA A 217 12.02 -8.94 14.74
C ALA A 217 11.39 -10.31 14.51
N TYR A 218 12.03 -11.25 13.84
CA TYR A 218 11.54 -12.63 13.54
C TYR A 218 10.24 -12.73 12.75
N MET A 219 9.59 -11.63 12.38
CA MET A 219 8.22 -11.62 11.87
C MET A 219 8.10 -11.66 10.34
N VAL A 220 9.15 -11.39 9.59
CA VAL A 220 9.03 -11.03 8.18
C VAL A 220 9.42 -12.11 7.19
N ARG A 221 9.84 -13.28 7.65
CA ARG A 221 10.05 -14.41 6.75
C ARG A 221 8.81 -14.81 5.93
N PHE A 222 7.62 -14.35 6.32
CA PHE A 222 6.35 -14.68 5.66
C PHE A 222 5.68 -13.52 4.93
N LEU A 223 6.09 -12.27 5.17
CA LEU A 223 5.50 -11.11 4.50
C LEU A 223 6.44 -10.67 3.39
N TYR A 224 6.15 -11.12 2.19
CA TYR A 224 6.90 -10.72 0.99
C TYR A 224 6.95 -9.19 0.86
N LYS A 225 8.18 -8.68 0.83
CA LYS A 225 8.65 -7.42 0.25
C LYS A 225 7.59 -6.31 0.13
N GLY A 226 7.41 -5.55 1.18
CA GLY A 226 6.56 -4.38 1.24
C GLY A 226 7.27 -3.22 1.93
N ILE A 227 6.65 -2.08 1.94
CA ILE A 227 7.17 -0.85 2.51
C ILE A 227 6.57 -0.68 3.90
N ILE A 228 7.41 -0.65 4.92
CA ILE A 228 6.99 -0.33 6.29
C ILE A 228 7.15 1.18 6.50
N ILE A 229 6.08 1.81 6.91
CA ILE A 229 6.09 3.20 7.36
C ILE A 229 5.95 3.20 8.87
N ASN A 230 6.97 3.69 9.56
CA ASN A 230 6.88 3.99 10.97
C ASN A 230 6.47 5.45 11.14
N TYR A 231 5.17 5.69 11.22
CA TYR A 231 4.60 7.02 11.35
C TYR A 231 5.08 7.78 12.60
N ASN A 232 5.42 7.08 13.66
CA ASN A 232 5.86 7.69 14.92
C ASN A 232 7.28 8.28 14.83
N LYS A 233 8.17 7.69 14.05
CA LYS A 233 9.55 8.19 13.88
C LYS A 233 9.64 9.43 12.99
N ASN A 234 8.74 9.57 12.03
CA ASN A 234 8.83 10.64 11.03
C ASN A 234 8.32 12.00 11.55
N ARG A 235 7.46 12.01 12.58
CA ARG A 235 6.93 13.25 13.15
C ARG A 235 7.98 14.06 13.93
N ALA A 236 8.93 13.39 14.60
CA ALA A 236 10.00 14.05 15.36
C ALA A 236 11.06 14.73 14.47
N ASN A 237 11.00 14.50 13.15
CA ASN A 237 12.01 14.93 12.19
C ASN A 237 11.51 15.98 11.19
N LEU A 238 10.26 16.46 11.32
CA LEU A 238 9.61 17.40 10.38
C LEU A 238 9.32 18.77 11.00
N HIS A 239 9.97 19.11 12.14
CA HIS A 239 9.98 20.46 12.71
C HIS A 239 11.30 21.17 12.44
#